data_8a5bf92414907490f3218633bb98aaac
#
_entry.id   8a5bf92414907490f3218633bb98aaac
#
_cell.length_a   1.000
_cell.length_b   1.000
_cell.length_c   1.000
_cell.angle_alpha   90.00
_cell.angle_beta   90.00
_cell.angle_gamma   90.00
#
_symmetry.space_group_name_H-M   'P 1'
#
loop_
_entity.id
_entity.type
_entity.pdbx_description
1 polymer ?
#
loop_
_entity_poly.entity_id
_entity_poly.type
_entity_poly.pdbx_seq_one_letter_code
_entity_poly.pdbx_strand_id
1 'polypeptide(L)'
;MRKKAIFYLSALFLVSMLTACAEKEKLSDGTELIDKDQFVFTASGEFKPFSYVKDDMKMTGFDIAVGEAIAKELGLEPVQKRIKFKGIVEGVKTGRADAAVASHTINDQRAKHVSFSAPYYYSGPQIFTRPDSDIKTVEDLKGKEVAVAKGSTYAATAEKYTKNIKMYDSDITALKALSTGRHDAVITDFVTGKSAAKGGFDIAGQQLIERSEQAVVIPKDNPVLLKRVNEALDNLRQDGTLKKISIEYFGEDITTKPE
;
A
#
# COMPACT_ATOMS: atom_id res chain seq x y z
N MET A 1 -17.73 78.38 -2.10
CA MET A 1 -18.18 76.95 -2.38
C MET A 1 -16.90 76.11 -2.53
N ARG A 2 -16.61 75.33 -1.49
CA ARG A 2 -15.38 74.55 -1.43
C ARG A 2 -15.66 73.11 -1.93
N LYS A 3 -15.01 72.66 -3.02
CA LYS A 3 -15.04 71.31 -3.52
C LYS A 3 -14.06 70.42 -2.71
N LYS A 4 -14.51 69.49 -1.95
CA LYS A 4 -13.71 68.51 -1.25
C LYS A 4 -13.33 67.39 -2.24
N ALA A 5 -12.04 67.22 -2.52
CA ALA A 5 -11.52 66.08 -3.25
C ALA A 5 -11.37 64.91 -2.28
N ILE A 6 -12.01 63.79 -2.56
CA ILE A 6 -11.89 62.55 -1.82
C ILE A 6 -10.81 61.70 -2.52
N PHE A 7 -9.70 61.51 -1.86
CA PHE A 7 -8.62 60.60 -2.29
C PHE A 7 -9.04 59.17 -1.88
N TYR A 8 -9.31 58.32 -2.87
CA TYR A 8 -9.43 56.89 -2.66
C TYR A 8 -8.05 56.24 -2.65
N LEU A 9 -7.57 55.86 -1.47
CA LEU A 9 -6.36 55.07 -1.30
C LEU A 9 -6.73 53.62 -1.53
N SER A 10 -6.52 53.12 -2.75
CA SER A 10 -6.68 51.70 -3.08
C SER A 10 -5.51 50.92 -2.47
N ALA A 11 -5.72 50.32 -1.32
CA ALA A 11 -4.80 49.34 -0.75
C ALA A 11 -4.87 48.07 -1.59
N LEU A 12 -3.86 47.88 -2.44
CA LEU A 12 -3.66 46.64 -3.20
C LEU A 12 -3.18 45.57 -2.23
N PHE A 13 -4.12 44.73 -1.72
CA PHE A 13 -3.79 43.57 -0.91
C PHE A 13 -3.23 42.50 -1.86
N LEU A 14 -1.91 42.44 -1.96
CA LEU A 14 -1.21 41.37 -2.67
C LEU A 14 -1.33 40.10 -1.81
N VAL A 15 -2.37 39.30 -2.08
CA VAL A 15 -2.47 37.94 -1.54
C VAL A 15 -1.42 37.10 -2.26
N SER A 16 -0.23 37.00 -1.68
CA SER A 16 0.75 36.00 -2.05
C SER A 16 0.15 34.67 -1.66
N MET A 17 -0.41 33.93 -2.64
CA MET A 17 -0.67 32.52 -2.52
C MET A 17 0.68 31.80 -2.35
N LEU A 18 1.12 31.65 -1.12
CA LEU A 18 2.15 30.68 -0.75
C LEU A 18 1.57 29.31 -1.09
N THR A 19 1.93 28.78 -2.27
CA THR A 19 1.91 27.36 -2.52
C THR A 19 2.91 26.75 -1.55
N ALA A 20 2.43 26.37 -0.37
CA ALA A 20 3.19 25.60 0.58
C ALA A 20 3.36 24.19 0.01
N CYS A 21 4.29 24.00 -0.91
CA CYS A 21 5.00 22.75 -0.98
C CYS A 21 5.70 22.66 0.38
N ALA A 22 5.33 21.68 1.21
CA ALA A 22 6.06 21.41 2.43
C ALA A 22 7.51 21.16 2.03
N GLU A 23 8.39 22.09 2.37
CA GLU A 23 9.83 21.97 2.10
C GLU A 23 10.32 20.81 2.94
N LYS A 24 10.91 19.78 2.30
CA LYS A 24 11.44 18.63 3.01
C LYS A 24 12.66 19.06 3.82
N GLU A 25 12.75 18.53 5.04
CA GLU A 25 13.91 18.74 5.90
C GLU A 25 15.03 17.77 5.51
N LYS A 26 16.26 18.28 5.40
CA LYS A 26 17.43 17.50 5.01
C LYS A 26 18.28 17.20 6.22
N LEU A 27 18.51 15.90 6.46
CA LEU A 27 19.41 15.42 7.50
C LEU A 27 20.90 15.59 7.06
N SER A 28 21.82 15.47 8.03
CA SER A 28 23.26 15.62 7.78
C SER A 28 23.84 14.59 6.79
N ASP A 29 23.20 13.43 6.67
CA ASP A 29 23.58 12.37 5.71
C ASP A 29 22.97 12.56 4.32
N GLY A 30 22.16 13.61 4.13
CA GLY A 30 21.50 13.93 2.87
C GLY A 30 20.11 13.33 2.71
N THR A 31 19.60 12.59 3.69
CA THR A 31 18.20 12.09 3.70
C THR A 31 17.23 13.27 3.75
N GLU A 32 16.22 13.24 2.91
CA GLU A 32 15.16 14.25 2.88
C GLU A 32 13.86 13.66 3.44
N LEU A 33 13.30 14.28 4.48
CA LEU A 33 12.08 13.86 5.17
C LEU A 33 11.10 15.02 5.26
N ILE A 34 9.82 14.70 5.46
CA ILE A 34 8.78 15.69 5.72
C ILE A 34 9.04 16.38 7.07
N ASP A 35 9.55 15.63 8.04
CA ASP A 35 9.95 16.08 9.36
C ASP A 35 11.23 15.32 9.74
N LYS A 36 12.29 16.04 10.15
CA LYS A 36 13.61 15.47 10.41
C LYS A 36 13.66 14.41 11.52
N ASP A 37 12.70 14.45 12.44
CA ASP A 37 12.65 13.54 13.60
C ASP A 37 11.65 12.40 13.40
N GLN A 38 10.94 12.36 12.25
CA GLN A 38 9.86 11.43 11.96
C GLN A 38 10.07 10.65 10.66
N PHE A 39 9.64 9.40 10.66
CA PHE A 39 9.44 8.62 9.45
C PHE A 39 7.93 8.56 9.15
N VAL A 40 7.48 9.42 8.25
CA VAL A 40 6.07 9.51 7.85
C VAL A 40 5.80 8.46 6.78
N PHE A 41 5.20 7.35 7.17
CA PHE A 41 4.83 6.30 6.21
C PHE A 41 3.33 6.15 6.04
N THR A 42 2.92 5.64 4.88
CA THR A 42 1.50 5.47 4.55
C THR A 42 1.12 4.03 4.24
N ALA A 43 -0.12 3.68 4.58
CA ALA A 43 -0.81 2.47 4.21
C ALA A 43 -2.31 2.74 4.00
N SER A 44 -3.06 1.75 3.48
CA SER A 44 -4.48 1.95 3.18
C SER A 44 -5.40 1.88 4.39
N GLY A 45 -5.05 1.07 5.38
CA GLY A 45 -5.93 0.75 6.50
C GLY A 45 -7.18 -0.06 6.11
N GLU A 46 -7.19 -0.64 4.90
CA GLU A 46 -8.33 -1.38 4.32
C GLU A 46 -7.91 -2.76 3.78
N PHE A 47 -6.73 -3.25 4.18
CA PHE A 47 -6.11 -4.49 3.67
C PHE A 47 -5.68 -5.40 4.83
N LYS A 48 -6.64 -6.01 5.53
CA LYS A 48 -6.38 -6.96 6.62
C LYS A 48 -5.83 -8.29 6.06
N PRO A 49 -4.77 -8.89 6.68
CA PRO A 49 -4.13 -8.51 7.94
C PRO A 49 -2.90 -7.59 7.79
N PHE A 50 -2.63 -7.04 6.60
CA PHE A 50 -1.46 -6.19 6.32
C PHE A 50 -1.59 -4.77 6.91
N SER A 51 -2.68 -4.07 6.61
CA SER A 51 -3.01 -2.79 7.22
C SER A 51 -4.51 -2.63 7.41
N TYR A 52 -4.96 -2.38 8.63
CA TYR A 52 -6.38 -2.17 8.95
C TYR A 52 -6.52 -1.25 10.16
N VAL A 53 -7.69 -0.61 10.27
CA VAL A 53 -7.99 0.32 11.35
C VAL A 53 -8.66 -0.44 12.50
N LYS A 54 -8.19 -0.21 13.73
CA LYS A 54 -8.81 -0.68 14.98
C LYS A 54 -9.89 0.30 15.46
N ASP A 55 -10.60 -0.07 16.53
CA ASP A 55 -11.66 0.74 17.15
C ASP A 55 -11.14 2.09 17.66
N ASP A 56 -9.87 2.18 18.04
CA ASP A 56 -9.17 3.41 18.45
C ASP A 56 -8.75 4.31 17.26
N MET A 57 -9.18 4.01 16.08
CA MET A 57 -8.86 4.70 14.82
C MET A 57 -7.38 4.62 14.38
N LYS A 58 -6.53 3.88 15.08
CA LYS A 58 -5.13 3.64 14.69
C LYS A 58 -5.05 2.49 13.70
N MET A 59 -4.12 2.60 12.76
CA MET A 59 -3.80 1.49 11.88
C MET A 59 -2.93 0.47 12.61
N THR A 60 -3.12 -0.79 12.26
CA THR A 60 -2.32 -1.93 12.70
C THR A 60 -2.21 -2.94 11.57
N GLY A 61 -1.40 -3.97 11.73
CA GLY A 61 -1.19 -5.04 10.77
C GLY A 61 0.28 -5.19 10.42
N PHE A 62 0.57 -6.17 9.58
CA PHE A 62 1.94 -6.53 9.19
C PHE A 62 2.71 -5.35 8.60
N ASP A 63 2.13 -4.63 7.62
CA ASP A 63 2.76 -3.46 6.99
C ASP A 63 3.06 -2.37 8.02
N ILE A 64 2.15 -2.17 8.96
CA ILE A 64 2.31 -1.15 10.00
C ILE A 64 3.45 -1.52 10.94
N ALA A 65 3.50 -2.77 11.41
CA ALA A 65 4.57 -3.26 12.27
C ALA A 65 5.95 -3.20 11.57
N VAL A 66 6.01 -3.51 10.28
CA VAL A 66 7.23 -3.36 9.48
C VAL A 66 7.62 -1.89 9.35
N GLY A 67 6.66 -0.98 9.08
CA GLY A 67 6.92 0.46 9.01
C GLY A 67 7.46 1.04 10.31
N GLU A 68 6.91 0.62 11.45
CA GLU A 68 7.38 1.00 12.79
C GLU A 68 8.78 0.44 13.07
N ALA A 69 9.05 -0.81 12.67
CA ALA A 69 10.39 -1.40 12.81
C ALA A 69 11.43 -0.67 11.95
N ILE A 70 11.09 -0.31 10.70
CA ILE A 70 11.96 0.52 9.84
C ILE A 70 12.24 1.86 10.51
N ALA A 71 11.22 2.57 11.01
CA ALA A 71 11.38 3.84 11.70
C ALA A 71 12.38 3.73 12.86
N LYS A 72 12.25 2.67 13.68
CA LYS A 72 13.16 2.39 14.79
C LYS A 72 14.60 2.19 14.33
N GLU A 73 14.83 1.41 13.25
CA GLU A 73 16.17 1.20 12.67
C GLU A 73 16.76 2.51 12.13
N LEU A 74 15.92 3.41 11.60
CA LEU A 74 16.33 4.72 11.12
C LEU A 74 16.62 5.72 12.28
N GLY A 75 16.25 5.39 13.53
CA GLY A 75 16.33 6.29 14.68
C GLY A 75 15.30 7.41 14.64
N LEU A 76 14.13 7.18 14.02
CA LEU A 76 13.07 8.15 13.78
C LEU A 76 11.75 7.72 14.47
N GLU A 77 10.91 8.68 14.83
CA GLU A 77 9.57 8.40 15.32
C GLU A 77 8.64 7.96 14.19
N PRO A 78 7.90 6.84 14.33
CA PRO A 78 6.97 6.38 13.29
C PRO A 78 5.71 7.23 13.26
N VAL A 79 5.37 7.78 12.11
CA VAL A 79 4.10 8.50 11.89
C VAL A 79 3.32 7.84 10.76
N GLN A 80 2.14 7.32 11.12
CA GLN A 80 1.26 6.63 10.18
C GLN A 80 0.34 7.62 9.47
N LYS A 81 0.27 7.57 8.14
CA LYS A 81 -0.74 8.28 7.34
C LYS A 81 -1.63 7.30 6.59
N ARG A 82 -2.93 7.51 6.66
CA ARG A 82 -3.89 6.71 5.90
C ARG A 82 -4.18 7.34 4.55
N ILE A 83 -3.91 6.62 3.46
CA ILE A 83 -4.24 7.01 2.09
C ILE A 83 -4.89 5.81 1.39
N LYS A 84 -6.03 6.01 0.71
CA LYS A 84 -6.64 4.92 -0.07
C LYS A 84 -5.65 4.31 -1.05
N PHE A 85 -5.63 2.97 -1.17
CA PHE A 85 -4.59 2.22 -1.90
C PHE A 85 -4.27 2.81 -3.28
N LYS A 86 -5.28 3.12 -4.08
CA LYS A 86 -5.13 3.71 -5.43
C LYS A 86 -4.38 5.05 -5.45
N GLY A 87 -4.30 5.76 -4.33
CA GLY A 87 -3.66 7.07 -4.20
C GLY A 87 -2.29 7.05 -3.55
N ILE A 88 -1.82 5.89 -3.06
CA ILE A 88 -0.59 5.79 -2.26
C ILE A 88 0.65 6.18 -3.08
N VAL A 89 0.82 5.63 -4.27
CA VAL A 89 1.97 5.93 -5.15
C VAL A 89 2.05 7.44 -5.43
N GLU A 90 0.93 8.07 -5.77
CA GLU A 90 0.88 9.53 -5.98
C GLU A 90 1.12 10.30 -4.67
N GLY A 91 0.65 9.79 -3.54
CA GLY A 91 0.90 10.37 -2.22
C GLY A 91 2.38 10.42 -1.86
N VAL A 92 3.13 9.35 -2.13
CA VAL A 92 4.59 9.30 -1.95
C VAL A 92 5.29 10.23 -2.94
N LYS A 93 4.96 10.13 -4.22
CA LYS A 93 5.53 10.97 -5.28
C LYS A 93 5.36 12.47 -5.02
N THR A 94 4.24 12.88 -4.44
CA THR A 94 3.93 14.30 -4.15
C THR A 94 4.33 14.75 -2.74
N GLY A 95 5.09 13.94 -2.01
CA GLY A 95 5.60 14.30 -0.68
C GLY A 95 4.55 14.32 0.43
N ARG A 96 3.44 13.60 0.29
CA ARG A 96 2.46 13.44 1.38
C ARG A 96 2.92 12.44 2.45
N ALA A 97 3.85 11.55 2.10
CA ALA A 97 4.52 10.62 2.99
C ALA A 97 5.96 10.44 2.50
N ASP A 98 6.88 10.12 3.41
CA ASP A 98 8.27 9.80 3.09
C ASP A 98 8.37 8.47 2.36
N ALA A 99 7.51 7.53 2.73
CA ALA A 99 7.46 6.20 2.16
C ALA A 99 6.05 5.60 2.19
N ALA A 100 5.84 4.51 1.45
CA ALA A 100 4.69 3.65 1.70
C ALA A 100 5.14 2.24 2.08
N VAL A 101 4.66 1.77 3.23
CA VAL A 101 4.74 0.38 3.66
C VAL A 101 3.31 -0.16 3.58
N ALA A 102 2.95 -0.65 2.38
CA ALA A 102 1.56 -0.85 1.99
C ALA A 102 1.38 -1.95 0.93
N SER A 103 2.15 -3.04 1.08
CA SER A 103 2.01 -4.24 0.24
C SER A 103 2.10 -3.98 -1.28
N HIS A 104 2.94 -3.02 -1.70
CA HIS A 104 3.08 -2.70 -3.11
C HIS A 104 3.95 -3.72 -3.84
N THR A 105 3.35 -4.41 -4.81
CA THR A 105 4.07 -5.26 -5.76
C THR A 105 5.01 -4.42 -6.61
N ILE A 106 6.27 -4.85 -6.72
CA ILE A 106 7.25 -4.27 -7.64
C ILE A 106 6.78 -4.52 -9.07
N ASN A 107 6.66 -3.46 -9.88
CA ASN A 107 6.40 -3.56 -11.31
C ASN A 107 6.88 -2.32 -12.06
N ASP A 108 7.09 -2.47 -13.38
CA ASP A 108 7.65 -1.42 -14.24
C ASP A 108 6.76 -0.16 -14.33
N GLN A 109 5.45 -0.30 -14.22
CA GLN A 109 4.55 0.85 -14.31
C GLN A 109 4.73 1.77 -13.11
N ARG A 110 4.76 1.21 -11.89
CA ARG A 110 5.01 1.97 -10.67
C ARG A 110 6.45 2.48 -10.62
N ALA A 111 7.43 1.66 -11.08
CA ALA A 111 8.84 2.03 -11.11
C ALA A 111 9.16 3.26 -11.98
N LYS A 112 8.27 3.64 -12.91
CA LYS A 112 8.37 4.92 -13.65
C LYS A 112 8.21 6.15 -12.73
N HIS A 113 7.49 6.02 -11.64
CA HIS A 113 7.06 7.11 -10.77
C HIS A 113 7.72 7.14 -9.40
N VAL A 114 8.13 5.99 -8.89
CA VAL A 114 8.69 5.78 -7.56
C VAL A 114 9.86 4.80 -7.60
N SER A 115 10.63 4.74 -6.52
CA SER A 115 11.65 3.72 -6.28
C SER A 115 11.09 2.65 -5.33
N PHE A 116 11.61 1.44 -5.43
CA PHE A 116 11.28 0.33 -4.56
C PHE A 116 12.49 -0.09 -3.74
N SER A 117 12.26 -0.42 -2.47
CA SER A 117 13.25 -1.12 -1.65
C SER A 117 13.47 -2.55 -2.12
N ALA A 118 14.41 -3.25 -1.52
CA ALA A 118 14.42 -4.71 -1.51
C ALA A 118 13.05 -5.23 -0.99
N PRO A 119 12.58 -6.39 -1.47
CA PRO A 119 11.32 -6.96 -1.01
C PRO A 119 11.32 -7.20 0.50
N TYR A 120 10.25 -6.83 1.21
CA TYR A 120 10.10 -7.17 2.63
C TYR A 120 9.20 -8.38 2.85
N TYR A 121 8.42 -8.79 1.84
CA TYR A 121 7.74 -10.08 1.82
C TYR A 121 7.44 -10.55 0.39
N TYR A 122 7.02 -11.81 0.28
CA TYR A 122 6.71 -12.50 -0.98
C TYR A 122 5.28 -13.02 -0.93
N SER A 123 4.53 -12.80 -1.99
CA SER A 123 3.14 -13.23 -2.11
C SER A 123 2.77 -13.54 -3.56
N GLY A 124 1.53 -13.27 -3.96
CA GLY A 124 1.09 -13.39 -5.35
C GLY A 124 -0.42 -13.38 -5.50
N PRO A 125 -0.91 -13.08 -6.73
CA PRO A 125 -2.32 -13.17 -7.05
C PRO A 125 -2.79 -14.63 -7.03
N GLN A 126 -3.89 -14.87 -6.32
CA GLN A 126 -4.60 -16.15 -6.28
C GLN A 126 -6.06 -15.94 -6.63
N ILE A 127 -6.66 -16.93 -7.29
CA ILE A 127 -8.09 -16.99 -7.53
C ILE A 127 -8.77 -17.46 -6.25
N PHE A 128 -9.82 -16.75 -5.84
CA PHE A 128 -10.74 -17.14 -4.78
C PHE A 128 -12.15 -17.27 -5.34
N THR A 129 -12.86 -18.31 -4.93
CA THR A 129 -14.24 -18.61 -5.33
C THR A 129 -15.06 -19.02 -4.12
N ARG A 130 -16.38 -19.18 -4.29
CA ARG A 130 -17.15 -19.96 -3.31
C ARG A 130 -16.72 -21.42 -3.36
N PRO A 131 -16.90 -22.20 -2.26
CA PRO A 131 -16.42 -23.58 -2.19
C PRO A 131 -17.02 -24.52 -3.25
N ASP A 132 -18.25 -24.26 -3.66
CA ASP A 132 -19.03 -25.04 -4.64
C ASP A 132 -18.76 -24.66 -6.11
N SER A 133 -17.84 -23.73 -6.36
CA SER A 133 -17.53 -23.24 -7.71
C SER A 133 -16.76 -24.26 -8.55
N ASP A 134 -17.08 -24.30 -9.84
CA ASP A 134 -16.33 -25.08 -10.84
C ASP A 134 -15.04 -24.39 -11.31
N ILE A 135 -14.83 -23.12 -10.97
CA ILE A 135 -13.62 -22.35 -11.33
C ILE A 135 -12.46 -22.87 -10.47
N LYS A 136 -11.40 -23.37 -11.12
CA LYS A 136 -10.18 -23.88 -10.47
C LYS A 136 -8.92 -23.19 -10.99
N THR A 137 -8.90 -22.82 -12.29
CA THR A 137 -7.75 -22.31 -13.00
C THR A 137 -8.06 -20.95 -13.66
N VAL A 138 -7.04 -20.29 -14.22
CA VAL A 138 -7.23 -19.01 -14.92
C VAL A 138 -8.03 -19.19 -16.22
N GLU A 139 -7.99 -20.36 -16.84
CA GLU A 139 -8.75 -20.68 -18.05
C GLU A 139 -10.25 -20.68 -17.80
N ASP A 140 -10.68 -21.08 -16.60
CA ASP A 140 -12.08 -21.11 -16.18
C ASP A 140 -12.69 -19.73 -15.99
N LEU A 141 -11.85 -18.67 -15.92
CA LEU A 141 -12.28 -17.29 -15.75
C LEU A 141 -12.89 -16.67 -17.03
N LYS A 142 -12.76 -17.33 -18.17
CA LYS A 142 -13.31 -16.84 -19.44
C LYS A 142 -14.82 -16.63 -19.35
N GLY A 143 -15.25 -15.38 -19.56
CA GLY A 143 -16.66 -14.97 -19.49
C GLY A 143 -17.23 -14.84 -18.06
N LYS A 144 -16.46 -15.16 -17.02
CA LYS A 144 -16.85 -15.01 -15.62
C LYS A 144 -16.69 -13.58 -15.13
N GLU A 145 -17.50 -13.20 -14.15
CA GLU A 145 -17.37 -11.91 -13.46
C GLU A 145 -16.33 -12.02 -12.34
N VAL A 146 -15.20 -11.31 -12.51
CA VAL A 146 -14.07 -11.33 -11.57
C VAL A 146 -13.96 -9.98 -10.85
N ALA A 147 -13.98 -10.00 -9.52
CA ALA A 147 -13.77 -8.81 -8.73
C ALA A 147 -12.31 -8.65 -8.31
N VAL A 148 -11.85 -7.38 -8.25
CA VAL A 148 -10.48 -6.99 -7.88
C VAL A 148 -10.49 -5.66 -7.14
N ALA A 149 -9.42 -5.37 -6.39
CA ALA A 149 -9.24 -4.06 -5.77
C ALA A 149 -8.72 -3.03 -6.78
N LYS A 150 -9.26 -1.80 -6.73
CA LYS A 150 -8.83 -0.66 -7.56
C LYS A 150 -7.37 -0.29 -7.29
N GLY A 151 -6.59 -0.17 -8.37
CA GLY A 151 -5.18 0.22 -8.31
C GLY A 151 -4.23 -0.93 -7.95
N SER A 152 -4.75 -2.14 -7.69
CA SER A 152 -3.94 -3.34 -7.54
C SER A 152 -3.39 -3.82 -8.90
N THR A 153 -2.31 -4.60 -8.88
CA THR A 153 -1.81 -5.32 -10.06
C THR A 153 -2.77 -6.43 -10.50
N TYR A 154 -3.65 -6.87 -9.61
CA TYR A 154 -4.61 -7.95 -9.85
C TYR A 154 -5.65 -7.61 -10.93
N ALA A 155 -5.97 -6.31 -11.09
CA ALA A 155 -6.82 -5.86 -12.20
C ALA A 155 -6.21 -6.19 -13.57
N ALA A 156 -4.94 -5.84 -13.78
CA ALA A 156 -4.20 -6.16 -15.00
C ALA A 156 -4.02 -7.68 -15.18
N THR A 157 -3.88 -8.43 -14.09
CA THR A 157 -3.86 -9.90 -14.14
C THR A 157 -5.21 -10.45 -14.58
N ALA A 158 -6.32 -9.98 -14.01
CA ALA A 158 -7.67 -10.43 -14.37
C ALA A 158 -8.02 -10.11 -15.84
N GLU A 159 -7.60 -8.95 -16.36
CA GLU A 159 -7.84 -8.50 -17.75
C GLU A 159 -7.28 -9.45 -18.81
N LYS A 160 -6.28 -10.27 -18.46
CA LYS A 160 -5.72 -11.29 -19.34
C LYS A 160 -6.71 -12.43 -19.62
N TYR A 161 -7.61 -12.72 -18.68
CA TYR A 161 -8.47 -13.91 -18.69
C TYR A 161 -9.96 -13.59 -18.88
N THR A 162 -10.44 -12.42 -18.44
CA THR A 162 -11.84 -12.02 -18.62
C THR A 162 -11.96 -10.52 -18.93
N LYS A 163 -13.08 -10.14 -19.57
CA LYS A 163 -13.44 -8.73 -19.81
C LYS A 163 -14.48 -8.22 -18.80
N ASN A 164 -15.06 -9.11 -18.00
CA ASN A 164 -16.08 -8.77 -17.02
C ASN A 164 -15.45 -8.58 -15.63
N ILE A 165 -14.90 -7.38 -15.40
CA ILE A 165 -14.18 -7.04 -14.17
C ILE A 165 -14.99 -6.05 -13.31
N LYS A 166 -15.11 -6.37 -12.02
CA LYS A 166 -15.71 -5.48 -11.01
C LYS A 166 -14.64 -4.91 -10.08
N MET A 167 -14.57 -3.60 -10.02
CA MET A 167 -13.61 -2.87 -9.21
C MET A 167 -14.18 -2.53 -7.84
N TYR A 168 -13.49 -2.96 -6.78
CA TYR A 168 -13.79 -2.63 -5.39
C TYR A 168 -12.77 -1.67 -4.79
N ASP A 169 -13.12 -0.97 -3.73
CA ASP A 169 -12.19 -0.07 -3.05
C ASP A 169 -11.16 -0.84 -2.19
N SER A 170 -11.49 -2.09 -1.79
CA SER A 170 -10.56 -2.98 -1.06
C SER A 170 -10.79 -4.45 -1.39
N ASP A 171 -9.74 -5.27 -1.19
CA ASP A 171 -9.79 -6.72 -1.36
C ASP A 171 -10.82 -7.37 -0.41
N ILE A 172 -10.88 -6.91 0.83
CA ILE A 172 -11.82 -7.45 1.83
C ILE A 172 -13.27 -7.22 1.40
N THR A 173 -13.60 -6.06 0.81
CA THR A 173 -14.95 -5.81 0.31
C THR A 173 -15.28 -6.66 -0.92
N ALA A 174 -14.31 -6.92 -1.81
CA ALA A 174 -14.46 -7.83 -2.93
C ALA A 174 -14.69 -9.28 -2.45
N LEU A 175 -13.88 -9.77 -1.51
CA LEU A 175 -14.00 -11.12 -0.93
C LEU A 175 -15.33 -11.29 -0.17
N LYS A 176 -15.78 -10.28 0.56
CA LYS A 176 -17.10 -10.31 1.22
C LYS A 176 -18.24 -10.38 0.20
N ALA A 177 -18.13 -9.64 -0.90
CA ALA A 177 -19.12 -9.69 -1.98
C ALA A 177 -19.14 -11.08 -2.65
N LEU A 178 -17.96 -11.71 -2.86
CA LEU A 178 -17.85 -13.09 -3.36
C LEU A 178 -18.53 -14.06 -2.42
N SER A 179 -18.26 -14.02 -1.12
CA SER A 179 -18.85 -14.93 -0.13
C SER A 179 -20.38 -14.85 -0.05
N THR A 180 -20.95 -13.71 -0.50
CA THR A 180 -22.43 -13.53 -0.60
C THR A 180 -23.00 -13.78 -2.00
N GLY A 181 -22.21 -14.35 -2.91
CA GLY A 181 -22.67 -14.78 -4.23
C GLY A 181 -22.78 -13.69 -5.29
N ARG A 182 -22.14 -12.51 -5.09
CA ARG A 182 -22.26 -11.39 -6.05
C ARG A 182 -21.36 -11.52 -7.27
N HIS A 183 -20.29 -12.32 -7.19
CA HIS A 183 -19.30 -12.51 -8.26
C HIS A 183 -18.98 -13.98 -8.41
N ASP A 184 -18.39 -14.36 -9.53
CA ASP A 184 -17.94 -15.73 -9.79
C ASP A 184 -16.59 -15.99 -9.10
N ALA A 185 -15.70 -15.01 -9.13
CA ALA A 185 -14.36 -15.11 -8.53
C ALA A 185 -13.83 -13.75 -8.06
N VAL A 186 -12.81 -13.79 -7.21
CA VAL A 186 -11.95 -12.66 -6.85
C VAL A 186 -10.51 -13.04 -7.13
N ILE A 187 -9.73 -12.14 -7.74
CA ILE A 187 -8.27 -12.25 -7.77
C ILE A 187 -7.70 -11.26 -6.76
N THR A 188 -6.99 -11.78 -5.77
CA THR A 188 -6.35 -10.99 -4.72
C THR A 188 -5.09 -11.70 -4.21
N ASP A 189 -4.39 -11.07 -3.28
CA ASP A 189 -3.26 -11.64 -2.57
C ASP A 189 -3.64 -12.95 -1.86
N PHE A 190 -2.81 -14.00 -2.01
CA PHE A 190 -3.13 -15.31 -1.45
C PHE A 190 -3.20 -15.30 0.08
N VAL A 191 -2.36 -14.49 0.73
CA VAL A 191 -2.36 -14.39 2.21
C VAL A 191 -3.63 -13.71 2.70
N THR A 192 -4.07 -12.65 2.01
CA THR A 192 -5.33 -11.94 2.31
C THR A 192 -6.53 -12.86 2.16
N GLY A 193 -6.63 -13.56 1.04
CA GLY A 193 -7.76 -14.47 0.80
C GLY A 193 -7.79 -15.64 1.79
N LYS A 194 -6.62 -16.26 2.06
CA LYS A 194 -6.46 -17.32 3.07
C LYS A 194 -6.87 -16.83 4.47
N SER A 195 -6.48 -15.61 4.83
CA SER A 195 -6.86 -14.98 6.10
C SER A 195 -8.36 -14.70 6.18
N ALA A 196 -8.99 -14.25 5.09
CA ALA A 196 -10.44 -14.01 5.03
C ALA A 196 -11.23 -15.33 5.17
N ALA A 197 -10.79 -16.40 4.50
CA ALA A 197 -11.39 -17.74 4.65
C ALA A 197 -11.29 -18.25 6.09
N LYS A 198 -10.13 -18.15 6.72
CA LYS A 198 -9.95 -18.47 8.15
C LYS A 198 -10.80 -17.58 9.07
N GLY A 199 -11.06 -16.33 8.66
CA GLY A 199 -11.91 -15.38 9.36
C GLY A 199 -13.41 -15.58 9.16
N GLY A 200 -13.83 -16.68 8.49
CA GLY A 200 -15.23 -17.09 8.36
C GLY A 200 -15.92 -16.64 7.07
N PHE A 201 -15.18 -16.12 6.07
CA PHE A 201 -15.78 -15.94 4.74
C PHE A 201 -15.93 -17.31 4.05
N ASP A 202 -17.10 -17.54 3.47
CA ASP A 202 -17.39 -18.76 2.71
C ASP A 202 -16.75 -18.69 1.32
N ILE A 203 -15.43 -18.86 1.30
CA ILE A 203 -14.57 -18.79 0.11
C ILE A 203 -13.47 -19.84 0.16
N ALA A 204 -13.01 -20.27 -1.01
CA ALA A 204 -11.90 -21.22 -1.17
C ALA A 204 -10.84 -20.64 -2.13
N GLY A 205 -9.56 -20.83 -1.77
CA GLY A 205 -8.44 -20.51 -2.65
C GLY A 205 -8.31 -21.56 -3.74
N GLN A 206 -8.16 -21.10 -4.99
CA GLN A 206 -7.92 -21.91 -6.17
C GLN A 206 -6.47 -21.69 -6.65
N GLN A 207 -6.21 -21.70 -7.95
CA GLN A 207 -4.87 -21.52 -8.52
C GLN A 207 -4.18 -20.24 -8.01
N LEU A 208 -2.96 -20.41 -7.48
CA LEU A 208 -1.99 -19.31 -7.37
C LEU A 208 -1.45 -19.03 -8.77
N ILE A 209 -1.62 -17.79 -9.26
CA ILE A 209 -1.35 -17.45 -10.65
C ILE A 209 0.15 -17.25 -10.88
N GLU A 210 0.79 -16.49 -9.98
CA GLU A 210 2.22 -16.20 -10.04
C GLU A 210 2.74 -15.82 -8.66
N ARG A 211 4.07 -15.74 -8.49
CA ARG A 211 4.70 -15.15 -7.32
C ARG A 211 5.00 -13.70 -7.57
N SER A 212 4.95 -12.88 -6.52
CA SER A 212 5.27 -11.46 -6.58
C SER A 212 6.08 -11.01 -5.37
N GLU A 213 6.82 -9.94 -5.56
CA GLU A 213 7.69 -9.31 -4.56
C GLU A 213 7.07 -7.99 -4.13
N GLN A 214 6.91 -7.80 -2.81
CA GLN A 214 6.33 -6.60 -2.23
C GLN A 214 7.42 -5.79 -1.52
N ALA A 215 7.46 -4.50 -1.84
CA ALA A 215 8.51 -3.61 -1.38
C ALA A 215 7.96 -2.30 -0.81
N VAL A 216 8.80 -1.61 -0.05
CA VAL A 216 8.55 -0.25 0.39
C VAL A 216 8.67 0.69 -0.80
N VAL A 217 7.70 1.58 -0.95
CA VAL A 217 7.70 2.61 -2.00
C VAL A 217 8.35 3.88 -1.47
N ILE A 218 9.34 4.39 -2.21
CA ILE A 218 10.15 5.56 -1.85
C ILE A 218 10.06 6.59 -2.99
N PRO A 219 10.07 7.92 -2.74
CA PRO A 219 10.19 8.92 -3.78
C PRO A 219 11.44 8.71 -4.64
N LYS A 220 11.34 8.91 -5.96
CA LYS A 220 12.49 8.74 -6.89
C LYS A 220 13.65 9.69 -6.62
N ASP A 221 13.34 10.85 -6.14
CA ASP A 221 14.27 11.93 -5.83
C ASP A 221 14.96 11.78 -4.45
N ASN A 222 14.71 10.67 -3.73
CA ASN A 222 15.28 10.40 -2.41
C ASN A 222 16.08 9.08 -2.35
N PRO A 223 17.19 8.97 -3.11
CA PRO A 223 17.99 7.74 -3.15
C PRO A 223 18.70 7.45 -1.81
N VAL A 224 18.94 8.47 -0.98
CA VAL A 224 19.56 8.29 0.34
C VAL A 224 18.57 7.59 1.28
N LEU A 225 17.30 8.01 1.31
CA LEU A 225 16.26 7.31 2.08
C LEU A 225 16.09 5.86 1.61
N LEU A 226 16.10 5.63 0.28
CA LEU A 226 16.03 4.27 -0.27
C LEU A 226 17.16 3.39 0.26
N LYS A 227 18.38 3.90 0.26
CA LYS A 227 19.55 3.17 0.79
C LYS A 227 19.37 2.84 2.26
N ARG A 228 18.98 3.82 3.10
CA ARG A 228 18.75 3.62 4.54
C ARG A 228 17.62 2.63 4.82
N VAL A 229 16.52 2.69 4.06
CA VAL A 229 15.42 1.72 4.20
C VAL A 229 15.87 0.30 3.83
N ASN A 230 16.72 0.14 2.81
CA ASN A 230 17.29 -1.16 2.47
C ASN A 230 18.19 -1.70 3.58
N GLU A 231 19.08 -0.86 4.15
CA GLU A 231 19.93 -1.22 5.29
C GLU A 231 19.08 -1.61 6.51
N ALA A 232 18.01 -0.86 6.80
CA ALA A 232 17.08 -1.21 7.87
C ALA A 232 16.39 -2.56 7.63
N LEU A 233 15.90 -2.82 6.40
CA LEU A 233 15.30 -4.11 6.05
C LEU A 233 16.28 -5.27 6.16
N ASP A 234 17.54 -5.06 5.79
CA ASP A 234 18.59 -6.07 5.91
C ASP A 234 18.91 -6.39 7.38
N ASN A 235 19.00 -5.38 8.25
CA ASN A 235 19.17 -5.56 9.69
C ASN A 235 17.98 -6.34 10.29
N LEU A 236 16.74 -5.91 9.99
CA LEU A 236 15.50 -6.55 10.47
C LEU A 236 15.33 -7.99 9.97
N ARG A 237 15.94 -8.33 8.83
CA ARG A 237 15.98 -9.71 8.31
C ARG A 237 17.04 -10.53 9.05
N GLN A 238 18.25 -9.97 9.25
CA GLN A 238 19.36 -10.66 9.90
C GLN A 238 19.09 -10.94 11.38
N ASP A 239 18.45 -10.02 12.10
CA ASP A 239 18.09 -10.19 13.51
C ASP A 239 16.80 -10.99 13.74
N GLY A 240 16.11 -11.36 12.65
CA GLY A 240 14.88 -12.15 12.67
C GLY A 240 13.61 -11.37 12.97
N THR A 241 13.66 -10.05 13.10
CA THR A 241 12.49 -9.20 13.41
C THR A 241 11.43 -9.31 12.31
N LEU A 242 11.79 -9.26 11.02
CA LEU A 242 10.81 -9.44 9.93
C LEU A 242 10.09 -10.78 10.01
N LYS A 243 10.83 -11.86 10.26
CA LYS A 243 10.25 -13.20 10.44
C LYS A 243 9.31 -13.26 11.64
N LYS A 244 9.70 -12.66 12.78
CA LYS A 244 8.86 -12.60 13.98
C LYS A 244 7.55 -11.87 13.73
N ILE A 245 7.59 -10.71 13.07
CA ILE A 245 6.40 -9.95 12.67
C ILE A 245 5.52 -10.81 11.74
N SER A 246 6.12 -11.48 10.75
CA SER A 246 5.38 -12.35 9.83
C SER A 246 4.63 -13.46 10.56
N ILE A 247 5.30 -14.18 11.47
CA ILE A 247 4.69 -15.26 12.25
C ILE A 247 3.56 -14.73 13.13
N GLU A 248 3.72 -13.54 13.73
CA GLU A 248 2.68 -12.90 14.55
C GLU A 248 1.38 -12.69 13.78
N TYR A 249 1.46 -12.18 12.54
CA TYR A 249 0.26 -11.83 11.76
C TYR A 249 -0.29 -12.98 10.93
N PHE A 250 0.54 -13.91 10.49
CA PHE A 250 0.15 -14.96 9.52
C PHE A 250 0.28 -16.39 10.06
N GLY A 251 1.08 -16.60 11.12
CA GLY A 251 1.44 -17.93 11.63
C GLY A 251 2.48 -18.64 10.77
N GLU A 252 3.02 -17.98 9.75
CA GLU A 252 4.04 -18.48 8.81
C GLU A 252 4.99 -17.35 8.39
N ASP A 253 6.18 -17.73 7.91
CA ASP A 253 7.15 -16.77 7.38
C ASP A 253 6.93 -16.50 5.89
N ILE A 254 6.44 -15.30 5.55
CA ILE A 254 6.32 -14.83 4.17
C ILE A 254 7.45 -13.87 3.76
N THR A 255 8.43 -13.62 4.64
CA THR A 255 9.52 -12.66 4.41
C THR A 255 10.74 -13.28 3.75
N THR A 256 10.85 -14.61 3.78
CA THR A 256 11.86 -15.39 3.08
C THR A 256 11.40 -15.68 1.64
N LYS A 257 12.30 -15.47 0.67
CA LYS A 257 12.00 -15.76 -0.73
C LYS A 257 11.70 -17.26 -0.88
N PRO A 258 10.52 -17.64 -1.41
CA PRO A 258 10.23 -19.04 -1.67
C PRO A 258 11.16 -19.58 -2.78
N GLU A 259 11.54 -20.84 -2.64
CA GLU A 259 12.32 -21.59 -3.64
C GLU A 259 11.58 -21.75 -4.97
#